data_5fa4b898d841d94b7dde2517fb2c8db9
#
_entry.id   5fa4b898d841d94b7dde2517fb2c8db9
#
_cell.length_a   1.000
_cell.length_b   1.000
_cell.length_c   1.000
_cell.angle_alpha   90.00
_cell.angle_beta   90.00
_cell.angle_gamma   90.00
#
_symmetry.space_group_name_H-M   'P 1'
#
loop_
_entity.id
_entity.type
_entity.pdbx_description
1 polymer ?
#
loop_
_entity_poly.entity_id
_entity_poly.type
_entity_poly.pdbx_seq_one_letter_code
_entity_poly.pdbx_strand_id
1 'polypeptide(L)'
;TLSLSRLRMQLFGGTATASGSYSTASDPQRPALQLSLGLSGASFSKTFDELEMVQKLVPVFAKTGGDYSLSLDMSATLDAQMSPDLQSVNATGEIKSANIRIQNIEAFDALAKALNNDNLRKIEAKDVAIRFAIRDGRIATEPFDLKMGDIRINMSGSTGLDQTIDYTARVALPAGSTGGILQSVNVGIGGTFTSPKITLGVKEAAEQAVKNVVDEQIQKLTGSESLSEEIAKQAENLRAEAKRAGEKLIAAAQEQRAKLVEAAASKGALARIAAEKGGDKLVQEAEKQAANLEAEAELQIEKLTSKKE
;
A
#
# COMPACT_ATOMS: atom_id res chain seq x y z
N THR A 1 -11.74 -19.05 -36.99
CA THR A 1 -10.62 -18.53 -36.17
C THR A 1 -9.57 -17.91 -37.07
N LEU A 2 -9.13 -16.73 -36.73
CA LEU A 2 -8.01 -16.03 -37.36
C LEU A 2 -6.87 -15.99 -36.35
N SER A 3 -5.64 -16.29 -36.77
CA SER A 3 -4.47 -16.28 -35.89
C SER A 3 -3.41 -15.31 -36.38
N LEU A 4 -2.84 -14.56 -35.47
CA LEU A 4 -1.71 -13.67 -35.68
C LEU A 4 -0.50 -14.27 -35.01
N SER A 5 0.50 -14.73 -35.77
CA SER A 5 1.68 -15.38 -35.18
C SER A 5 2.74 -14.37 -34.67
N ARG A 6 2.87 -13.26 -35.37
CA ARG A 6 3.79 -12.19 -34.97
C ARG A 6 3.45 -10.88 -35.67
N LEU A 7 3.23 -9.84 -34.89
CA LEU A 7 3.13 -8.46 -35.37
C LEU A 7 4.18 -7.63 -34.64
N ARG A 8 4.86 -6.74 -35.34
CA ARG A 8 5.76 -5.76 -34.75
C ARG A 8 5.38 -4.37 -35.22
N MET A 9 5.22 -3.43 -34.31
CA MET A 9 4.83 -2.06 -34.60
C MET A 9 5.41 -1.08 -33.62
N GLN A 10 5.34 0.19 -33.97
CA GLN A 10 5.61 1.28 -33.00
C GLN A 10 4.30 1.62 -32.27
N LEU A 11 4.33 1.67 -30.94
CA LEU A 11 3.16 1.92 -30.12
C LEU A 11 3.58 2.66 -28.85
N PHE A 12 2.85 3.69 -28.47
CA PHE A 12 3.08 4.51 -27.27
C PHE A 12 4.51 5.04 -27.12
N GLY A 13 5.19 5.31 -28.25
CA GLY A 13 6.57 5.76 -28.28
C GLY A 13 7.62 4.66 -28.19
N GLY A 14 7.22 3.43 -27.95
CA GLY A 14 8.08 2.25 -27.88
C GLY A 14 7.84 1.26 -29.01
N THR A 15 8.38 0.07 -28.89
CA THR A 15 8.16 -1.05 -29.82
C THR A 15 7.22 -2.05 -29.19
N ALA A 16 6.17 -2.43 -29.92
CA ALA A 16 5.24 -3.49 -29.57
C ALA A 16 5.50 -4.76 -30.40
N THR A 17 5.35 -5.91 -29.75
CA THR A 17 5.24 -7.23 -30.39
C THR A 17 3.94 -7.86 -29.94
N ALA A 18 3.16 -8.39 -30.88
CA ALA A 18 1.88 -9.02 -30.56
C ALA A 18 1.71 -10.33 -31.31
N SER A 19 1.07 -11.29 -30.66
CA SER A 19 0.55 -12.52 -31.23
C SER A 19 -0.80 -12.84 -30.59
N GLY A 20 -1.64 -13.62 -31.26
CA GLY A 20 -2.93 -13.95 -30.69
C GLY A 20 -3.89 -14.63 -31.67
N SER A 21 -5.13 -14.76 -31.26
CA SER A 21 -6.18 -15.34 -32.05
C SER A 21 -7.51 -14.63 -31.82
N TYR A 22 -8.29 -14.57 -32.88
CA TYR A 22 -9.67 -14.12 -32.91
C TYR A 22 -10.56 -15.28 -33.36
N SER A 23 -11.64 -15.56 -32.66
CA SER A 23 -12.51 -16.68 -32.96
C SER A 23 -13.99 -16.35 -32.77
N THR A 24 -14.79 -16.64 -33.78
CA THR A 24 -16.27 -16.58 -33.74
C THR A 24 -16.90 -17.96 -33.57
N ALA A 25 -16.08 -18.99 -33.28
CA ALA A 25 -16.54 -20.37 -33.30
C ALA A 25 -17.55 -20.69 -32.19
N SER A 26 -17.39 -20.08 -31.02
CA SER A 26 -18.28 -20.31 -29.88
C SER A 26 -19.50 -19.40 -29.91
N ASP A 27 -19.31 -18.12 -30.23
CA ASP A 27 -20.38 -17.13 -30.33
C ASP A 27 -19.99 -16.05 -31.36
N PRO A 28 -20.68 -16.00 -32.49
CA PRO A 28 -20.44 -14.97 -33.52
C PRO A 28 -20.75 -13.54 -33.08
N GLN A 29 -21.64 -13.38 -32.09
CA GLN A 29 -22.02 -12.06 -31.55
C GLN A 29 -21.04 -11.56 -30.45
N ARG A 30 -20.29 -12.48 -29.85
CA ARG A 30 -19.28 -12.20 -28.83
C ARG A 30 -17.98 -12.96 -29.13
N PRO A 31 -17.23 -12.52 -30.16
CA PRO A 31 -16.00 -13.19 -30.56
C PRO A 31 -15.00 -13.27 -29.42
N ALA A 32 -14.30 -14.39 -29.32
CA ALA A 32 -13.22 -14.57 -28.36
C ALA A 32 -11.90 -13.99 -28.93
N LEU A 33 -11.21 -13.22 -28.11
CA LEU A 33 -9.88 -12.70 -28.36
C LEU A 33 -8.88 -13.32 -27.38
N GLN A 34 -7.75 -13.79 -27.90
CA GLN A 34 -6.55 -14.09 -27.10
C GLN A 34 -5.42 -13.21 -27.63
N LEU A 35 -4.67 -12.58 -26.75
CA LEU A 35 -3.59 -11.66 -27.10
C LEU A 35 -2.42 -11.83 -26.14
N SER A 36 -1.23 -12.05 -26.73
CA SER A 36 0.04 -11.87 -26.04
C SER A 36 0.71 -10.62 -26.57
N LEU A 37 1.01 -9.66 -25.68
CA LEU A 37 1.56 -8.36 -26.01
C LEU A 37 2.86 -8.14 -25.26
N GLY A 38 3.92 -7.79 -25.96
CA GLY A 38 5.15 -7.27 -25.40
C GLY A 38 5.35 -5.82 -25.82
N LEU A 39 5.61 -4.93 -24.85
CA LEU A 39 6.01 -3.55 -25.08
C LEU A 39 7.43 -3.33 -24.57
N SER A 40 8.22 -2.53 -25.27
CA SER A 40 9.54 -2.12 -24.85
C SER A 40 9.74 -0.64 -25.09
N GLY A 41 10.08 0.11 -24.03
CA GLY A 41 10.29 1.55 -24.08
C GLY A 41 9.01 2.36 -24.36
N ALA A 42 7.84 1.86 -23.94
CA ALA A 42 6.59 2.59 -24.04
C ALA A 42 6.50 3.70 -22.99
N SER A 43 5.94 4.85 -23.35
CA SER A 43 5.76 5.98 -22.45
C SER A 43 4.46 5.83 -21.65
N PHE A 44 4.51 6.04 -20.33
CA PHE A 44 3.32 6.03 -19.48
C PHE A 44 2.27 7.05 -19.94
N SER A 45 2.70 8.30 -20.19
CA SER A 45 1.77 9.36 -20.60
C SER A 45 1.12 9.07 -21.96
N LYS A 46 1.89 8.64 -22.97
CA LYS A 46 1.33 8.30 -24.28
C LYS A 46 0.35 7.13 -24.20
N THR A 47 0.67 6.12 -23.38
CA THR A 47 -0.25 4.99 -23.17
C THR A 47 -1.57 5.46 -22.54
N PHE A 48 -1.50 6.39 -21.58
CA PHE A 48 -2.70 6.98 -20.98
C PHE A 48 -3.51 7.76 -22.00
N ASP A 49 -2.86 8.62 -22.80
CA ASP A 49 -3.54 9.49 -23.77
C ASP A 49 -4.25 8.69 -24.89
N GLU A 50 -3.69 7.53 -25.27
CA GLU A 50 -4.15 6.74 -26.41
C GLU A 50 -5.11 5.58 -26.05
N LEU A 51 -5.15 5.14 -24.77
CA LEU A 51 -5.94 3.97 -24.34
C LEU A 51 -7.00 4.31 -23.27
N GLU A 52 -8.27 4.32 -23.67
CA GLU A 52 -9.42 4.55 -22.76
C GLU A 52 -9.46 3.54 -21.60
N MET A 53 -9.10 2.28 -21.82
CA MET A 53 -9.04 1.25 -20.79
C MET A 53 -8.00 1.61 -19.71
N VAL A 54 -6.85 2.15 -20.12
CA VAL A 54 -5.81 2.59 -19.18
C VAL A 54 -6.27 3.84 -18.42
N GLN A 55 -7.00 4.75 -19.07
CA GLN A 55 -7.58 5.92 -18.39
C GLN A 55 -8.54 5.52 -17.28
N LYS A 56 -9.30 4.45 -17.47
CA LYS A 56 -10.26 3.92 -16.48
C LYS A 56 -9.60 3.10 -15.37
N LEU A 57 -8.69 2.19 -15.73
CA LEU A 57 -8.11 1.22 -14.78
C LEU A 57 -6.83 1.72 -14.09
N VAL A 58 -6.05 2.57 -14.74
CA VAL A 58 -4.73 2.99 -14.25
C VAL A 58 -4.53 4.50 -14.44
N PRO A 59 -5.42 5.34 -13.89
CA PRO A 59 -5.35 6.80 -14.08
C PRO A 59 -4.05 7.41 -13.55
N VAL A 60 -3.31 6.71 -12.70
CA VAL A 60 -1.98 7.10 -12.25
C VAL A 60 -0.97 7.29 -13.39
N PHE A 61 -1.17 6.63 -14.55
CA PHE A 61 -0.32 6.80 -15.73
C PHE A 61 -0.29 8.24 -16.25
N ALA A 62 -1.39 9.00 -16.11
CA ALA A 62 -1.45 10.43 -16.44
C ALA A 62 -0.43 11.28 -15.65
N LYS A 63 -0.03 10.80 -14.48
CA LYS A 63 0.86 11.50 -13.54
C LYS A 63 2.22 10.80 -13.41
N THR A 64 2.47 9.78 -14.26
CA THR A 64 3.68 8.98 -14.26
C THR A 64 4.58 9.38 -15.42
N GLY A 65 5.78 9.85 -15.10
CA GLY A 65 6.85 10.08 -16.07
C GLY A 65 7.81 8.89 -16.14
N GLY A 66 8.40 8.73 -17.32
CA GLY A 66 9.31 7.64 -17.63
C GLY A 66 8.75 6.68 -18.67
N ASP A 67 9.57 5.66 -18.97
CA ASP A 67 9.23 4.62 -19.95
C ASP A 67 9.15 3.27 -19.23
N TYR A 68 8.38 2.36 -19.82
CA TYR A 68 8.21 1.02 -19.27
C TYR A 68 8.29 -0.06 -20.35
N SER A 69 8.52 -1.27 -19.91
CA SER A 69 8.29 -2.49 -20.66
C SER A 69 7.14 -3.27 -20.05
N LEU A 70 6.33 -3.91 -20.87
CA LEU A 70 5.18 -4.71 -20.49
C LEU A 70 5.25 -6.08 -21.15
N SER A 71 4.99 -7.12 -20.39
CA SER A 71 4.52 -8.40 -20.92
C SER A 71 3.08 -8.62 -20.44
N LEU A 72 2.19 -8.98 -21.37
CA LEU A 72 0.77 -9.16 -21.10
C LEU A 72 0.25 -10.35 -21.89
N ASP A 73 -0.41 -11.27 -21.19
CA ASP A 73 -1.23 -12.32 -21.78
C ASP A 73 -2.68 -12.06 -21.38
N MET A 74 -3.56 -11.97 -22.37
CA MET A 74 -4.95 -11.55 -22.19
C MET A 74 -5.91 -12.42 -22.98
N SER A 75 -7.06 -12.69 -22.38
CA SER A 75 -8.25 -13.19 -23.06
C SER A 75 -9.44 -12.26 -22.79
N ALA A 76 -10.31 -12.08 -23.78
CA ALA A 76 -11.52 -11.27 -23.65
C ALA A 76 -12.57 -11.74 -24.68
N THR A 77 -13.82 -11.33 -24.49
CA THR A 77 -14.82 -11.31 -25.53
C THR A 77 -14.92 -9.90 -26.12
N LEU A 78 -15.23 -9.80 -27.39
CA LEU A 78 -15.42 -8.50 -28.05
C LEU A 78 -16.92 -8.20 -28.16
N ASP A 79 -17.26 -6.92 -28.16
CA ASP A 79 -18.60 -6.45 -28.45
C ASP A 79 -18.85 -6.31 -29.97
N ALA A 80 -20.04 -5.83 -30.34
CA ALA A 80 -20.40 -5.63 -31.76
C ALA A 80 -19.55 -4.57 -32.47
N GLN A 81 -18.86 -3.71 -31.73
CA GLN A 81 -17.93 -2.70 -32.25
C GLN A 81 -16.48 -3.18 -32.26
N MET A 82 -16.24 -4.48 -31.99
CA MET A 82 -14.93 -5.10 -31.91
C MET A 82 -14.05 -4.55 -30.74
N SER A 83 -14.68 -3.93 -29.73
CA SER A 83 -14.02 -3.49 -28.52
C SER A 83 -14.05 -4.60 -27.46
N PRO A 84 -12.99 -4.77 -26.63
CA PRO A 84 -13.02 -5.72 -25.53
C PRO A 84 -14.11 -5.37 -24.51
N ASP A 85 -14.98 -6.34 -24.20
CA ASP A 85 -15.87 -6.25 -23.04
C ASP A 85 -15.01 -6.32 -21.77
N LEU A 86 -14.87 -5.17 -21.09
CA LEU A 86 -13.94 -5.01 -19.97
C LEU A 86 -14.25 -5.95 -18.80
N GLN A 87 -15.51 -6.38 -18.63
CA GLN A 87 -15.88 -7.35 -17.61
C GLN A 87 -15.42 -8.77 -17.97
N SER A 88 -15.25 -9.07 -19.25
CA SER A 88 -14.76 -10.37 -19.74
C SER A 88 -13.24 -10.47 -19.78
N VAL A 89 -12.53 -9.37 -19.58
CA VAL A 89 -11.06 -9.36 -19.64
C VAL A 89 -10.48 -10.19 -18.52
N ASN A 90 -9.71 -11.21 -18.90
CA ASN A 90 -8.82 -11.94 -18.02
C ASN A 90 -7.39 -11.76 -18.54
N ALA A 91 -6.51 -11.24 -17.71
CA ALA A 91 -5.14 -11.00 -18.10
C ALA A 91 -4.17 -11.23 -16.94
N THR A 92 -2.93 -11.54 -17.28
CA THR A 92 -1.78 -11.49 -16.39
C THR A 92 -0.67 -10.73 -17.07
N GLY A 93 0.11 -9.98 -16.30
CA GLY A 93 1.19 -9.20 -16.89
C GLY A 93 2.22 -8.74 -15.88
N GLU A 94 3.31 -8.23 -16.42
CA GLU A 94 4.39 -7.62 -15.64
C GLU A 94 4.81 -6.30 -16.32
N ILE A 95 4.82 -5.22 -15.53
CA ILE A 95 5.39 -3.92 -15.94
C ILE A 95 6.75 -3.78 -15.28
N LYS A 96 7.76 -3.38 -16.07
CA LYS A 96 9.09 -3.02 -15.60
C LYS A 96 9.45 -1.62 -16.05
N SER A 97 10.03 -0.83 -15.15
CA SER A 97 10.59 0.48 -15.50
C SER A 97 11.89 0.71 -14.74
N ALA A 98 12.90 1.19 -15.45
CA ALA A 98 14.17 1.55 -14.84
C ALA A 98 14.03 2.79 -13.95
N ASN A 99 13.15 3.72 -14.31
CA ASN A 99 12.93 4.96 -13.56
C ASN A 99 11.47 5.39 -13.68
N ILE A 100 10.78 5.47 -12.56
CA ILE A 100 9.42 6.00 -12.46
C ILE A 100 9.46 7.31 -11.67
N ARG A 101 8.77 8.32 -12.19
CA ARG A 101 8.52 9.56 -11.46
C ARG A 101 7.01 9.78 -11.41
N ILE A 102 6.43 9.78 -10.21
CA ILE A 102 5.02 10.00 -9.98
C ILE A 102 4.88 11.22 -9.06
N GLN A 103 4.03 12.16 -9.43
CA GLN A 103 3.78 13.38 -8.65
C GLN A 103 2.36 13.89 -8.85
N ASN A 104 1.91 14.78 -7.94
CA ASN A 104 0.58 15.38 -7.99
C ASN A 104 -0.55 14.34 -7.94
N ILE A 105 -0.44 13.38 -7.03
CA ILE A 105 -1.47 12.38 -6.74
C ILE A 105 -2.01 12.65 -5.33
N GLU A 106 -3.33 12.83 -5.25
CA GLU A 106 -4.03 13.12 -4.00
C GLU A 106 -3.82 12.05 -2.92
N ALA A 107 -3.73 10.77 -3.31
CA ALA A 107 -3.43 9.69 -2.37
C ALA A 107 -2.04 9.84 -1.73
N PHE A 108 -1.04 10.30 -2.48
CA PHE A 108 0.30 10.54 -1.94
C PHE A 108 0.36 11.80 -1.10
N ASP A 109 -0.39 12.84 -1.46
CA ASP A 109 -0.54 14.03 -0.65
C ASP A 109 -1.22 13.72 0.69
N ALA A 110 -2.26 12.87 0.67
CA ALA A 110 -2.92 12.41 1.87
C ALA A 110 -1.99 11.53 2.74
N LEU A 111 -1.21 10.65 2.12
CA LEU A 111 -0.21 9.82 2.80
C LEU A 111 0.90 10.67 3.42
N ALA A 112 1.43 11.66 2.69
CA ALA A 112 2.45 12.59 3.16
C ALA A 112 1.97 13.38 4.39
N LYS A 113 0.72 13.83 4.37
CA LYS A 113 0.08 14.51 5.51
C LYS A 113 -0.11 13.56 6.69
N ALA A 114 -0.59 12.34 6.44
CA ALA A 114 -0.85 11.35 7.49
C ALA A 114 0.42 10.92 8.21
N LEU A 115 1.53 10.78 7.50
CA LEU A 115 2.84 10.39 8.05
C LEU A 115 3.77 11.58 8.36
N ASN A 116 3.29 12.82 8.15
CA ASN A 116 4.07 14.06 8.32
C ASN A 116 5.43 14.01 7.60
N ASN A 117 5.43 13.50 6.37
CA ASN A 117 6.64 13.30 5.57
C ASN A 117 6.42 13.75 4.13
N ASP A 118 6.89 14.96 3.79
CA ASP A 118 6.71 15.54 2.46
C ASP A 118 7.46 14.80 1.34
N ASN A 119 8.44 13.97 1.66
CA ASN A 119 9.11 13.12 0.67
C ASN A 119 8.16 12.11 0.01
N LEU A 120 7.03 11.82 0.65
CA LEU A 120 5.99 10.93 0.11
C LEU A 120 5.09 11.59 -0.95
N ARG A 121 5.20 12.90 -1.20
CA ARG A 121 4.43 13.60 -2.25
C ARG A 121 4.93 13.30 -3.66
N LYS A 122 6.20 12.89 -3.77
CA LYS A 122 6.84 12.55 -5.04
C LYS A 122 7.42 11.15 -4.93
N ILE A 123 7.06 10.29 -5.85
CA ILE A 123 7.70 9.00 -5.99
C ILE A 123 8.72 9.10 -7.12
N GLU A 124 9.98 8.90 -6.79
CA GLU A 124 11.05 8.65 -7.74
C GLU A 124 11.64 7.29 -7.40
N ALA A 125 11.19 6.27 -8.12
CA ALA A 125 11.61 4.90 -7.90
C ALA A 125 12.40 4.37 -9.09
N LYS A 126 13.40 3.52 -8.79
CA LYS A 126 14.24 2.84 -9.78
C LYS A 126 13.97 1.35 -9.75
N ASP A 127 14.20 0.71 -10.90
CA ASP A 127 14.14 -0.74 -11.07
C ASP A 127 12.83 -1.35 -10.55
N VAL A 128 11.72 -0.70 -10.89
CA VAL A 128 10.38 -1.11 -10.47
C VAL A 128 9.90 -2.26 -11.34
N ALA A 129 9.40 -3.32 -10.70
CA ALA A 129 8.73 -4.45 -11.35
C ALA A 129 7.40 -4.72 -10.63
N ILE A 130 6.29 -4.66 -11.38
CA ILE A 130 4.95 -4.85 -10.86
C ILE A 130 4.26 -5.96 -11.65
N ARG A 131 3.95 -7.07 -11.00
CA ARG A 131 3.10 -8.11 -11.55
C ARG A 131 1.65 -7.84 -11.21
N PHE A 132 0.77 -8.12 -12.16
CA PHE A 132 -0.66 -7.89 -11.98
C PHE A 132 -1.50 -8.95 -12.70
N ALA A 133 -2.75 -9.06 -12.24
CA ALA A 133 -3.79 -9.79 -12.91
C ALA A 133 -5.02 -8.90 -13.10
N ILE A 134 -5.73 -9.08 -14.22
CA ILE A 134 -7.02 -8.44 -14.48
C ILE A 134 -8.07 -9.53 -14.45
N ARG A 135 -9.09 -9.38 -13.61
CA ARG A 135 -10.24 -10.28 -13.52
C ARG A 135 -11.46 -9.49 -13.04
N ASP A 136 -12.63 -9.83 -13.56
CA ASP A 136 -13.91 -9.26 -13.12
C ASP A 136 -13.90 -7.72 -13.08
N GLY A 137 -13.30 -7.09 -14.09
CA GLY A 137 -13.18 -5.65 -14.16
C GLY A 137 -12.27 -5.00 -13.11
N ARG A 138 -11.40 -5.77 -12.46
CA ARG A 138 -10.40 -5.26 -11.52
C ARG A 138 -8.99 -5.66 -11.93
N ILE A 139 -8.07 -4.72 -11.76
CA ILE A 139 -6.63 -4.98 -11.84
C ILE A 139 -6.10 -5.16 -10.41
N ALA A 140 -5.51 -6.30 -10.12
CA ALA A 140 -4.90 -6.60 -8.84
C ALA A 140 -3.38 -6.75 -9.01
N THR A 141 -2.60 -6.12 -8.12
CA THR A 141 -1.13 -6.23 -8.13
C THR A 141 -0.66 -7.24 -7.11
N GLU A 142 0.34 -8.05 -7.46
CA GLU A 142 1.13 -8.77 -6.47
C GLU A 142 1.90 -7.76 -5.60
N PRO A 143 2.37 -8.16 -4.40
CA PRO A 143 3.24 -7.30 -3.60
C PRO A 143 4.48 -6.87 -4.37
N PHE A 144 4.74 -5.56 -4.38
CA PHE A 144 5.90 -4.96 -5.04
C PHE A 144 6.54 -3.90 -4.15
N ASP A 145 7.83 -3.67 -4.37
CA ASP A 145 8.61 -2.73 -3.59
C ASP A 145 8.87 -1.43 -4.37
N LEU A 146 8.69 -0.31 -3.69
CA LEU A 146 9.11 1.01 -4.13
C LEU A 146 10.20 1.53 -3.19
N LYS A 147 11.34 1.89 -3.73
CA LYS A 147 12.42 2.52 -2.98
C LYS A 147 12.50 3.99 -3.34
N MET A 148 12.29 4.86 -2.35
CA MET A 148 12.25 6.31 -2.49
C MET A 148 13.28 6.93 -1.54
N GLY A 149 14.52 7.13 -2.00
CA GLY A 149 15.61 7.51 -1.11
C GLY A 149 15.83 6.45 -0.02
N ASP A 150 15.68 6.85 1.23
CA ASP A 150 15.82 5.96 2.41
C ASP A 150 14.50 5.30 2.83
N ILE A 151 13.38 5.65 2.18
CA ILE A 151 12.07 5.07 2.45
C ILE A 151 11.86 3.86 1.55
N ARG A 152 11.40 2.76 2.15
CA ARG A 152 10.95 1.56 1.42
C ARG A 152 9.48 1.37 1.66
N ILE A 153 8.74 1.17 0.57
CA ILE A 153 7.30 0.90 0.61
C ILE A 153 7.07 -0.43 -0.08
N ASN A 154 6.54 -1.40 0.65
CA ASN A 154 6.00 -2.63 0.06
C ASN A 154 4.50 -2.42 -0.10
N MET A 155 3.98 -2.57 -1.31
CA MET A 155 2.60 -2.26 -1.66
C MET A 155 1.95 -3.39 -2.45
N SER A 156 0.68 -3.65 -2.18
CA SER A 156 -0.19 -4.51 -2.98
C SER A 156 -1.61 -4.00 -2.92
N GLY A 157 -2.44 -4.36 -3.89
CA GLY A 157 -3.84 -3.94 -3.87
C GLY A 157 -4.52 -4.07 -5.22
N SER A 158 -5.64 -3.40 -5.38
CA SER A 158 -6.41 -3.48 -6.61
C SER A 158 -7.12 -2.17 -6.96
N THR A 159 -7.40 -2.04 -8.26
CA THR A 159 -8.19 -0.93 -8.83
C THR A 159 -9.32 -1.50 -9.67
N GLY A 160 -10.54 -1.01 -9.48
CA GLY A 160 -11.71 -1.37 -10.28
C GLY A 160 -11.96 -0.44 -11.46
N LEU A 161 -12.77 -0.91 -12.43
CA LEU A 161 -13.29 -0.09 -13.54
C LEU A 161 -14.09 1.12 -13.05
N ASP A 162 -14.67 1.04 -11.86
CA ASP A 162 -15.37 2.11 -11.16
C ASP A 162 -14.43 3.12 -10.48
N GLN A 163 -13.11 2.99 -10.72
CA GLN A 163 -12.03 3.77 -10.15
C GLN A 163 -11.89 3.61 -8.62
N THR A 164 -12.57 2.65 -8.02
CA THR A 164 -12.31 2.31 -6.62
C THR A 164 -10.93 1.72 -6.46
N ILE A 165 -10.26 2.10 -5.39
CA ILE A 165 -8.93 1.60 -5.03
C ILE A 165 -8.98 0.93 -3.66
N ASP A 166 -8.22 -0.15 -3.53
CA ASP A 166 -8.00 -0.85 -2.27
C ASP A 166 -6.55 -1.36 -2.24
N TYR A 167 -5.70 -0.56 -1.62
CA TYR A 167 -4.26 -0.86 -1.51
C TYR A 167 -3.83 -0.91 -0.05
N THR A 168 -2.91 -1.79 0.23
CA THR A 168 -2.17 -1.82 1.50
C THR A 168 -0.70 -1.53 1.20
N ALA A 169 -0.14 -0.60 1.95
CA ALA A 169 1.27 -0.25 1.88
C ALA A 169 1.94 -0.43 3.25
N ARG A 170 3.08 -1.10 3.28
CA ARG A 170 3.97 -1.14 4.43
C ARG A 170 5.11 -0.16 4.19
N VAL A 171 5.11 0.95 4.92
CA VAL A 171 6.11 2.01 4.80
C VAL A 171 7.18 1.78 5.86
N ALA A 172 8.40 1.45 5.44
CA ALA A 172 9.55 1.38 6.34
C ALA A 172 10.06 2.80 6.62
N LEU A 173 10.09 3.16 7.90
CA LEU A 173 10.50 4.49 8.35
C LEU A 173 12.01 4.53 8.60
N PRO A 174 12.70 5.63 8.26
CA PRO A 174 14.12 5.79 8.61
C PRO A 174 14.34 5.69 10.12
N ALA A 175 15.49 5.15 10.53
CA ALA A 175 15.85 5.03 11.92
C ALA A 175 15.80 6.40 12.62
N GLY A 176 15.08 6.51 13.72
CA GLY A 176 14.94 7.74 14.51
C GLY A 176 13.76 8.64 14.16
N SER A 177 13.05 8.42 13.03
CA SER A 177 11.91 9.25 12.63
C SER A 177 10.70 9.18 13.59
N THR A 178 10.61 8.14 14.42
CA THR A 178 9.54 7.95 15.42
C THR A 178 10.10 7.68 16.82
N GLY A 179 11.31 8.17 17.12
CA GLY A 179 11.97 7.89 18.40
C GLY A 179 12.38 6.43 18.57
N GLY A 180 12.48 5.66 17.48
CA GLY A 180 12.96 4.27 17.46
C GLY A 180 11.92 3.21 17.80
N ILE A 181 10.64 3.59 17.99
CA ILE A 181 9.58 2.66 18.42
C ILE A 181 8.94 1.94 17.23
N LEU A 182 8.74 2.64 16.11
CA LEU A 182 8.13 2.07 14.91
C LEU A 182 9.17 2.01 13.79
N GLN A 183 9.49 0.81 13.32
CA GLN A 183 10.34 0.60 12.14
C GLN A 183 9.53 0.62 10.84
N SER A 184 8.23 0.39 10.91
CA SER A 184 7.33 0.44 9.76
C SER A 184 5.90 0.77 10.18
N VAL A 185 5.13 1.34 9.25
CA VAL A 185 3.70 1.62 9.42
C VAL A 185 2.94 0.96 8.28
N ASN A 186 1.87 0.24 8.61
CA ASN A 186 0.91 -0.26 7.62
C ASN A 186 -0.09 0.85 7.30
N VAL A 187 -0.34 1.04 6.03
CA VAL A 187 -1.23 2.08 5.51
C VAL A 187 -2.25 1.44 4.58
N GLY A 188 -3.52 1.57 4.89
CA GLY A 188 -4.62 1.26 3.98
C GLY A 188 -4.95 2.49 3.13
N ILE A 189 -5.10 2.30 1.82
CA ILE A 189 -5.44 3.33 0.85
C ILE A 189 -6.68 2.86 0.10
N GLY A 190 -7.84 3.30 0.56
CA GLY A 190 -9.14 2.98 -0.04
C GLY A 190 -9.79 4.18 -0.72
N GLY A 191 -11.07 4.07 -1.08
CA GLY A 191 -11.83 5.12 -1.74
C GLY A 191 -11.65 5.11 -3.25
N THR A 192 -11.38 6.27 -3.84
CA THR A 192 -11.09 6.43 -5.28
C THR A 192 -9.81 7.22 -5.48
N PHE A 193 -9.27 7.24 -6.71
CA PHE A 193 -8.07 8.04 -7.02
C PHE A 193 -8.25 9.53 -6.74
N THR A 194 -9.45 10.06 -6.92
CA THR A 194 -9.79 11.48 -6.70
C THR A 194 -10.29 11.78 -5.28
N SER A 195 -10.61 10.75 -4.50
CA SER A 195 -11.05 10.87 -3.11
C SER A 195 -10.51 9.71 -2.27
N PRO A 196 -9.18 9.66 -2.06
CA PRO A 196 -8.55 8.59 -1.32
C PRO A 196 -8.87 8.67 0.17
N LYS A 197 -9.04 7.51 0.80
CA LYS A 197 -9.20 7.34 2.23
C LYS A 197 -7.95 6.64 2.78
N ILE A 198 -7.22 7.34 3.63
CA ILE A 198 -6.01 6.78 4.27
C ILE A 198 -6.36 6.26 5.66
N THR A 199 -5.98 5.02 5.93
CA THR A 199 -6.10 4.39 7.25
C THR A 199 -4.69 3.98 7.70
N LEU A 200 -4.29 4.41 8.89
CA LEU A 200 -3.00 4.03 9.46
C LEU A 200 -3.20 2.82 10.37
N GLY A 201 -2.52 1.73 10.04
CA GLY A 201 -2.46 0.49 10.84
C GLY A 201 -1.42 0.60 11.96
N VAL A 202 -1.54 1.61 12.82
CA VAL A 202 -0.61 1.79 13.95
C VAL A 202 -0.76 0.66 14.96
N LYS A 203 -1.98 0.11 15.09
CA LYS A 203 -2.30 -1.01 15.98
C LYS A 203 -1.48 -2.26 15.67
N GLU A 204 -1.46 -2.68 14.40
CA GLU A 204 -0.73 -3.88 13.96
C GLU A 204 0.80 -3.72 14.09
N ALA A 205 1.32 -2.51 13.87
CA ALA A 205 2.74 -2.22 14.05
C ALA A 205 3.14 -2.27 15.55
N ALA A 206 2.26 -1.80 16.43
CA ALA A 206 2.47 -1.87 17.87
C ALA A 206 2.35 -3.32 18.39
N GLU A 207 1.34 -4.08 17.95
CA GLU A 207 1.17 -5.51 18.24
C GLU A 207 2.40 -6.33 17.79
N GLN A 208 2.94 -6.06 16.61
CA GLN A 208 4.14 -6.74 16.11
C GLN A 208 5.40 -6.36 16.92
N ALA A 209 5.54 -5.11 17.35
CA ALA A 209 6.66 -4.68 18.18
C ALA A 209 6.61 -5.38 19.55
N VAL A 210 5.44 -5.47 20.18
CA VAL A 210 5.24 -6.21 21.45
C VAL A 210 5.54 -7.70 21.26
N LYS A 211 5.04 -8.30 20.17
CA LYS A 211 5.28 -9.72 19.88
C LYS A 211 6.77 -10.03 19.67
N ASN A 212 7.49 -9.19 18.95
CA ASN A 212 8.94 -9.38 18.72
C ASN A 212 9.74 -9.31 20.03
N VAL A 213 9.38 -8.39 20.94
CA VAL A 213 10.02 -8.28 22.27
C VAL A 213 9.74 -9.52 23.10
N VAL A 214 8.51 -10.03 23.06
CA VAL A 214 8.09 -11.24 23.80
C VAL A 214 8.81 -12.48 23.24
N ASP A 215 8.86 -12.67 21.91
CA ASP A 215 9.51 -13.81 21.26
C ASP A 215 11.03 -13.80 21.55
N GLU A 216 11.69 -12.63 21.58
CA GLU A 216 13.11 -12.51 21.92
C GLU A 216 13.39 -12.85 23.40
N GLN A 217 12.47 -12.51 24.30
CA GLN A 217 12.59 -12.83 25.72
C GLN A 217 12.28 -14.31 26.02
N ILE A 218 11.30 -14.90 25.36
CA ILE A 218 11.01 -16.35 25.47
C ILE A 218 12.21 -17.19 25.02
N GLN A 219 12.93 -16.76 23.97
CA GLN A 219 14.11 -17.47 23.50
C GLN A 219 15.29 -17.42 24.49
N LYS A 220 15.39 -16.40 25.32
CA LYS A 220 16.40 -16.27 26.37
C LYS A 220 16.11 -17.13 27.63
N LEU A 221 14.85 -17.58 27.78
CA LEU A 221 14.36 -18.27 28.99
C LEU A 221 14.47 -19.79 28.98
N THR A 222 14.72 -20.40 27.82
CA THR A 222 14.80 -21.86 27.73
C THR A 222 16.07 -22.48 28.40
N GLY A 223 16.78 -21.71 29.23
CA GLY A 223 18.09 -22.11 29.78
C GLY A 223 18.33 -22.01 31.27
N SER A 224 17.38 -21.66 32.20
CA SER A 224 17.73 -21.58 33.62
C SER A 224 16.64 -21.96 34.65
N GLU A 225 17.09 -22.52 35.78
CA GLU A 225 16.36 -23.22 36.84
C GLU A 225 15.84 -22.30 37.99
N SER A 226 15.06 -21.27 37.75
CA SER A 226 14.23 -20.68 38.84
C SER A 226 12.98 -20.00 38.27
N LEU A 227 12.06 -20.84 37.89
CA LEU A 227 10.93 -20.47 37.01
C LEU A 227 9.93 -19.47 37.60
N SER A 228 9.78 -19.36 38.94
CA SER A 228 8.68 -18.57 39.53
C SER A 228 9.04 -17.11 39.81
N GLU A 229 10.26 -16.82 40.24
CA GLU A 229 10.70 -15.43 40.46
C GLU A 229 11.04 -14.73 39.15
N GLU A 230 11.56 -15.46 38.17
CA GLU A 230 11.88 -14.96 36.86
C GLU A 230 10.63 -14.59 36.04
N ILE A 231 9.58 -15.43 36.11
CA ILE A 231 8.26 -15.14 35.49
C ILE A 231 7.61 -13.91 36.11
N ALA A 232 7.68 -13.74 37.45
CA ALA A 232 7.14 -12.55 38.11
C ALA A 232 7.88 -11.26 37.71
N LYS A 233 9.20 -11.32 37.63
CA LYS A 233 10.04 -10.19 37.20
C LYS A 233 9.84 -9.83 35.72
N GLN A 234 9.56 -10.81 34.86
CA GLN A 234 9.25 -10.59 33.47
C GLN A 234 7.84 -10.06 33.25
N ALA A 235 6.86 -10.51 34.02
CA ALA A 235 5.52 -9.93 34.00
C ALA A 235 5.57 -8.43 34.38
N GLU A 236 6.40 -8.06 35.38
CA GLU A 236 6.60 -6.67 35.75
C GLU A 236 7.31 -5.86 34.64
N ASN A 237 8.31 -6.43 34.00
CA ASN A 237 8.98 -5.79 32.86
C ASN A 237 8.05 -5.60 31.67
N LEU A 238 7.24 -6.60 31.30
CA LEU A 238 6.24 -6.50 30.24
C LEU A 238 5.20 -5.40 30.51
N ARG A 239 4.72 -5.30 31.76
CA ARG A 239 3.82 -4.21 32.17
C ARG A 239 4.50 -2.84 32.01
N ALA A 240 5.73 -2.73 32.50
CA ALA A 240 6.48 -1.48 32.43
C ALA A 240 6.80 -1.06 31.02
N GLU A 241 7.10 -2.01 30.12
CA GLU A 241 7.36 -1.73 28.69
C GLU A 241 6.08 -1.36 27.95
N ALA A 242 4.96 -2.07 28.16
CA ALA A 242 3.67 -1.73 27.56
C ALA A 242 3.21 -0.33 27.97
N LYS A 243 3.34 0.00 29.26
CA LYS A 243 3.03 1.33 29.79
C LYS A 243 3.93 2.42 29.17
N ARG A 244 5.23 2.22 29.11
CA ARG A 244 6.16 3.16 28.47
C ARG A 244 5.89 3.34 27.00
N ALA A 245 5.51 2.28 26.28
CA ALA A 245 5.13 2.35 24.88
C ALA A 245 3.83 3.15 24.70
N GLY A 246 2.84 2.92 25.54
CA GLY A 246 1.59 3.68 25.57
C GLY A 246 1.82 5.18 25.86
N GLU A 247 2.60 5.51 26.88
CA GLU A 247 2.95 6.90 27.22
C GLU A 247 3.67 7.62 26.07
N LYS A 248 4.56 6.93 25.35
CA LYS A 248 5.24 7.50 24.18
C LYS A 248 4.30 7.72 23.00
N LEU A 249 3.34 6.82 22.77
CA LEU A 249 2.30 6.99 21.76
C LEU A 249 1.44 8.23 22.02
N ILE A 250 1.01 8.39 23.28
CA ILE A 250 0.21 9.55 23.70
C ILE A 250 1.03 10.84 23.56
N ALA A 251 2.30 10.84 24.01
CA ALA A 251 3.18 12.00 23.88
C ALA A 251 3.41 12.40 22.41
N ALA A 252 3.64 11.45 21.53
CA ALA A 252 3.79 11.68 20.09
C ALA A 252 2.52 12.26 19.46
N ALA A 253 1.33 11.76 19.85
CA ALA A 253 0.06 12.27 19.38
C ALA A 253 -0.20 13.72 19.87
N GLN A 254 0.16 14.03 21.12
CA GLN A 254 0.07 15.37 21.69
C GLN A 254 1.02 16.35 20.98
N GLU A 255 2.22 15.93 20.66
CA GLU A 255 3.17 16.74 19.88
C GLU A 255 2.65 17.02 18.45
N GLN A 256 2.08 16.01 17.79
CA GLN A 256 1.44 16.18 16.50
C GLN A 256 0.23 17.11 16.57
N ARG A 257 -0.60 16.98 17.59
CA ARG A 257 -1.71 17.90 17.85
C ARG A 257 -1.22 19.34 17.97
N ALA A 258 -0.17 19.58 18.75
CA ALA A 258 0.42 20.90 18.93
C ALA A 258 0.91 21.49 17.60
N LYS A 259 1.64 20.70 16.79
CA LYS A 259 2.11 21.10 15.46
C LYS A 259 0.96 21.42 14.50
N LEU A 260 -0.14 20.63 14.51
CA LEU A 260 -1.33 20.88 13.70
C LEU A 260 -2.00 22.20 14.06
N VAL A 261 -2.16 22.46 15.35
CA VAL A 261 -2.77 23.70 15.86
C VAL A 261 -1.90 24.92 15.53
N GLU A 262 -0.59 24.82 15.71
CA GLU A 262 0.38 25.87 15.35
C GLU A 262 0.37 26.18 13.86
N ALA A 263 0.40 25.14 13.00
CA ALA A 263 0.33 25.29 11.55
C ALA A 263 -1.01 25.89 11.07
N ALA A 264 -2.08 25.73 11.83
CA ALA A 264 -3.39 26.28 11.54
C ALA A 264 -3.60 27.71 12.10
N ALA A 265 -2.75 28.17 13.02
CA ALA A 265 -2.89 29.44 13.70
C ALA A 265 -2.90 30.64 12.73
N SER A 266 -2.11 30.57 11.65
CA SER A 266 -2.05 31.61 10.61
C SER A 266 -3.14 31.52 9.55
N LYS A 267 -3.96 30.43 9.56
CA LYS A 267 -4.95 30.11 8.50
C LYS A 267 -6.39 30.50 8.85
N GLY A 268 -6.61 31.15 9.99
CA GLY A 268 -7.91 31.65 10.45
C GLY A 268 -8.62 30.70 11.44
N ALA A 269 -9.67 31.23 12.07
CA ALA A 269 -10.35 30.57 13.21
C ALA A 269 -10.96 29.20 12.86
N LEU A 270 -11.55 29.03 11.68
CA LEU A 270 -12.11 27.74 11.23
C LEU A 270 -11.03 26.68 11.02
N ALA A 271 -9.88 27.05 10.48
CA ALA A 271 -8.75 26.14 10.29
C ALA A 271 -8.18 25.67 11.65
N ARG A 272 -8.13 26.58 12.63
CA ARG A 272 -7.69 26.26 13.99
C ARG A 272 -8.64 25.28 14.68
N ILE A 273 -9.95 25.51 14.63
CA ILE A 273 -10.95 24.61 15.19
C ILE A 273 -10.88 23.21 14.53
N ALA A 274 -10.68 23.15 13.21
CA ALA A 274 -10.54 21.88 12.52
C ALA A 274 -9.26 21.13 12.93
N ALA A 275 -8.15 21.85 13.12
CA ALA A 275 -6.88 21.29 13.59
C ALA A 275 -6.95 20.82 15.06
N GLU A 276 -7.61 21.55 15.94
CA GLU A 276 -7.88 21.16 17.32
C GLU A 276 -8.72 19.88 17.35
N LYS A 277 -9.85 19.82 16.64
CA LYS A 277 -10.69 18.61 16.55
C LYS A 277 -9.98 17.41 15.94
N GLY A 278 -9.16 17.62 14.90
CA GLY A 278 -8.35 16.59 14.29
C GLY A 278 -7.27 16.06 15.25
N GLY A 279 -6.59 16.96 15.93
CA GLY A 279 -5.60 16.66 16.95
C GLY A 279 -6.16 15.94 18.17
N ASP A 280 -7.34 16.34 18.65
CA ASP A 280 -8.02 15.66 19.77
C ASP A 280 -8.39 14.20 19.41
N LYS A 281 -8.81 13.94 18.15
CA LYS A 281 -9.06 12.57 17.67
C LYS A 281 -7.78 11.74 17.63
N LEU A 282 -6.65 12.33 17.24
CA LEU A 282 -5.35 11.64 17.25
C LEU A 282 -4.95 11.25 18.66
N VAL A 283 -5.13 12.14 19.62
CA VAL A 283 -4.81 11.85 21.05
C VAL A 283 -5.74 10.77 21.58
N GLN A 284 -7.05 10.85 21.35
CA GLN A 284 -8.01 9.81 21.76
C GLN A 284 -7.68 8.44 21.16
N GLU A 285 -7.28 8.39 19.91
CA GLU A 285 -6.91 7.14 19.27
C GLU A 285 -5.60 6.58 19.87
N ALA A 286 -4.63 7.44 20.17
CA ALA A 286 -3.40 7.04 20.85
C ALA A 286 -3.65 6.52 22.27
N GLU A 287 -4.54 7.15 23.03
CA GLU A 287 -4.98 6.69 24.36
C GLU A 287 -5.64 5.32 24.31
N LYS A 288 -6.53 5.12 23.32
CA LYS A 288 -7.19 3.82 23.11
C LYS A 288 -6.19 2.73 22.74
N GLN A 289 -5.20 3.06 21.94
CA GLN A 289 -4.13 2.12 21.56
C GLN A 289 -3.20 1.82 22.72
N ALA A 290 -2.88 2.80 23.56
CA ALA A 290 -2.11 2.60 24.78
C ALA A 290 -2.84 1.63 25.73
N ALA A 291 -4.14 1.80 25.92
CA ALA A 291 -4.96 0.89 26.73
C ALA A 291 -5.01 -0.54 26.15
N ASN A 292 -5.06 -0.66 24.84
CA ASN A 292 -5.00 -1.98 24.19
C ASN A 292 -3.64 -2.67 24.37
N LEU A 293 -2.52 -1.92 24.34
CA LEU A 293 -1.18 -2.45 24.58
C LEU A 293 -1.06 -2.99 26.02
N GLU A 294 -1.59 -2.28 27.00
CA GLU A 294 -1.60 -2.74 28.40
C GLU A 294 -2.46 -4.00 28.56
N ALA A 295 -3.65 -4.03 27.94
CA ALA A 295 -4.53 -5.21 27.98
C ALA A 295 -3.91 -6.44 27.31
N GLU A 296 -3.16 -6.24 26.23
CA GLU A 296 -2.49 -7.33 25.52
C GLU A 296 -1.27 -7.85 26.26
N ALA A 297 -0.54 -6.98 26.96
CA ALA A 297 0.51 -7.38 27.89
C ALA A 297 -0.04 -8.25 29.04
N GLU A 298 -1.18 -7.89 29.63
CA GLU A 298 -1.85 -8.71 30.66
C GLU A 298 -2.28 -10.08 30.15
N LEU A 299 -2.87 -10.16 28.93
CA LEU A 299 -3.24 -11.43 28.31
C LEU A 299 -2.02 -12.33 28.05
N GLN A 300 -0.87 -11.76 27.76
CA GLN A 300 0.36 -12.53 27.57
C GLN A 300 0.96 -12.99 28.88
N ILE A 301 0.89 -12.16 29.91
CA ILE A 301 1.28 -12.53 31.27
C ILE A 301 0.41 -13.70 31.78
N GLU A 302 -0.90 -13.66 31.53
CA GLU A 302 -1.82 -14.75 31.88
C GLU A 302 -1.46 -16.06 31.18
N LYS A 303 -1.10 -16.00 29.89
CA LYS A 303 -0.62 -17.16 29.12
C LYS A 303 0.73 -17.71 29.61
N LEU A 304 1.61 -16.86 30.12
CA LEU A 304 2.90 -17.27 30.70
C LEU A 304 2.69 -17.95 32.06
N THR A 305 1.68 -17.49 32.82
CA THR A 305 1.34 -18.05 34.15
C THR A 305 0.48 -19.30 34.06
N SER A 306 -0.41 -19.43 33.07
CA SER A 306 -1.32 -20.58 32.90
C SER A 306 -0.68 -21.82 32.28
N LYS A 307 0.50 -21.75 31.71
CA LYS A 307 1.26 -22.92 31.23
C LYS A 307 1.88 -23.77 32.35
N LYS A 308 1.54 -23.48 33.59
CA LYS A 308 2.08 -24.12 34.80
C LYS A 308 1.15 -25.20 35.40
N GLU A 309 -0.06 -25.38 34.86
CA GLU A 309 -0.93 -26.51 35.16
C GLU A 309 -0.87 -27.56 34.01
#